data_ed9c8b58de46e799bf048d98c248873c
#
_entry.id   ed9c8b58de46e799bf048d98c248873c
#
_cell.length_a   1.000
_cell.length_b   1.000
_cell.length_c   1.000
_cell.angle_alpha   90.00
_cell.angle_beta   90.00
_cell.angle_gamma   90.00
#
_symmetry.space_group_name_H-M   'P 1'
#
loop_
_entity.id
_entity.type
_entity.pdbx_description
1 polymer ?
#
loop_
_entity_poly.entity_id
_entity_poly.type
_entity_poly.pdbx_seq_one_letter_code
_entity_poly.pdbx_strand_id
1 'polypeptide(L)'
;MSHPGGIIMGRAKKKTRHMTQLGRVADELQKCARCGECRSVCPVFDALQWEKYAARGKVALTRAVLSGQLELSPAYAEVVENCLLCLACVENCGSGVRLDRIIMEARHELVRTRGLSPVKKLAHRLLQSGRQLLDGLARGGSVAQYLLFRRLPGSSGLRRRFPLPLVQKDRY
;
A
#
# COMPACT_ATOMS: atom_id res chain seq x y z
N MET A 1 -2.23 -51.97 3.44
CA MET A 1 -2.12 -51.00 4.53
C MET A 1 -2.66 -49.67 4.00
N SER A 2 -3.89 -49.37 4.38
CA SER A 2 -4.73 -48.30 3.81
C SER A 2 -4.50 -47.00 4.60
N HIS A 3 -4.13 -45.91 3.91
CA HIS A 3 -4.14 -44.57 4.49
C HIS A 3 -5.48 -43.89 4.18
N PRO A 4 -6.26 -43.51 5.18
CA PRO A 4 -7.39 -42.60 5.01
C PRO A 4 -6.93 -41.20 5.34
N GLY A 5 -6.46 -40.47 4.35
CA GLY A 5 -6.25 -39.02 4.45
C GLY A 5 -7.48 -38.27 3.97
N GLY A 6 -8.50 -38.21 4.79
CA GLY A 6 -9.65 -37.32 4.55
C GLY A 6 -9.27 -35.85 4.65
N ILE A 7 -9.12 -35.20 3.51
CA ILE A 7 -9.03 -33.75 3.44
C ILE A 7 -10.39 -33.19 3.86
N ILE A 8 -10.47 -32.68 5.10
CA ILE A 8 -11.61 -31.93 5.58
C ILE A 8 -11.65 -30.62 4.78
N MET A 9 -12.39 -30.63 3.69
CA MET A 9 -12.83 -29.39 3.03
C MET A 9 -13.72 -28.62 3.97
N GLY A 10 -13.11 -27.81 4.83
CA GLY A 10 -13.79 -26.85 5.65
C GLY A 10 -14.61 -25.91 4.77
N ARG A 11 -15.86 -25.95 4.99
CA ARG A 11 -16.95 -25.21 4.35
C ARG A 11 -16.75 -23.71 4.50
N ALA A 12 -15.86 -23.10 3.67
CA ALA A 12 -15.77 -21.64 3.51
C ALA A 12 -16.96 -21.16 2.64
N LYS A 13 -18.17 -21.32 3.17
CA LYS A 13 -19.37 -20.75 2.57
C LYS A 13 -19.63 -19.38 3.20
N LYS A 14 -19.59 -18.35 2.34
CA LYS A 14 -20.37 -17.14 2.51
C LYS A 14 -19.64 -15.90 3.07
N LYS A 15 -18.98 -15.16 2.18
CA LYS A 15 -19.20 -13.72 2.11
C LYS A 15 -18.65 -13.13 0.81
N THR A 16 -19.00 -13.68 -0.35
CA THR A 16 -18.84 -13.04 -1.67
C THR A 16 -19.82 -11.87 -1.84
N ARG A 17 -20.08 -11.15 -0.76
CA ARG A 17 -20.93 -9.97 -0.81
C ARG A 17 -20.06 -8.78 -1.20
N HIS A 18 -20.06 -8.45 -2.50
CA HIS A 18 -19.58 -7.19 -3.06
C HIS A 18 -18.08 -6.88 -2.88
N MET A 19 -17.20 -7.68 -3.48
CA MET A 19 -15.84 -7.23 -3.82
C MET A 19 -15.90 -6.39 -5.11
N THR A 20 -16.64 -5.28 -5.06
CA THR A 20 -16.95 -4.45 -6.22
C THR A 20 -15.71 -3.82 -6.86
N GLN A 21 -14.69 -3.54 -6.09
CA GLN A 21 -13.47 -2.90 -6.57
C GLN A 21 -12.54 -3.91 -7.26
N LEU A 22 -12.29 -5.06 -6.62
CA LEU A 22 -11.49 -6.13 -7.22
C LEU A 22 -12.14 -6.72 -8.47
N GLY A 23 -13.45 -6.71 -8.58
CA GLY A 23 -14.18 -7.10 -9.79
C GLY A 23 -13.80 -6.28 -11.02
N ARG A 24 -13.40 -5.01 -10.84
CA ARG A 24 -12.99 -4.12 -11.94
C ARG A 24 -11.67 -4.54 -12.59
N VAL A 25 -10.86 -5.31 -11.89
CA VAL A 25 -9.56 -5.79 -12.39
C VAL A 25 -9.54 -7.29 -12.65
N ALA A 26 -10.70 -7.94 -12.70
CA ALA A 26 -10.81 -9.37 -12.95
C ALA A 26 -10.14 -9.79 -14.26
N ASP A 27 -10.33 -9.03 -15.33
CA ASP A 27 -9.72 -9.27 -16.64
C ASP A 27 -8.20 -9.11 -16.58
N GLU A 28 -7.71 -8.09 -15.86
CA GLU A 28 -6.27 -7.89 -15.68
C GLU A 28 -5.62 -9.04 -14.91
N LEU A 29 -6.30 -9.57 -13.90
CA LEU A 29 -5.83 -10.73 -13.15
C LEU A 29 -5.69 -11.98 -14.03
N GLN A 30 -6.53 -12.15 -15.05
CA GLN A 30 -6.49 -13.32 -15.94
C GLN A 30 -5.37 -13.26 -16.99
N LYS A 31 -4.88 -12.08 -17.36
CA LYS A 31 -3.79 -11.93 -18.32
C LYS A 31 -2.47 -12.58 -17.89
N CYS A 32 -2.26 -12.78 -16.59
CA CYS A 32 -0.99 -13.26 -16.07
C CYS A 32 -0.68 -14.69 -16.49
N ALA A 33 0.33 -14.86 -17.36
CA ALA A 33 0.85 -16.15 -17.83
C ALA A 33 1.76 -16.87 -16.82
N ARG A 34 2.05 -16.26 -15.67
CA ARG A 34 2.94 -16.78 -14.60
C ARG A 34 4.38 -17.06 -15.04
N CYS A 35 4.87 -16.41 -16.10
CA CYS A 35 6.21 -16.61 -16.67
C CYS A 35 7.35 -16.33 -15.68
N GLY A 36 7.19 -15.37 -14.76
CA GLY A 36 8.18 -15.05 -13.75
C GLY A 36 9.08 -13.85 -14.05
N GLU A 37 9.06 -13.28 -15.26
CA GLU A 37 9.88 -12.13 -15.68
C GLU A 37 9.82 -10.95 -14.69
N CYS A 38 8.67 -10.72 -14.09
CA CYS A 38 8.46 -9.68 -13.10
C CYS A 38 9.26 -9.84 -11.80
N ARG A 39 9.91 -11.01 -11.56
CA ARG A 39 10.77 -11.23 -10.39
C ARG A 39 12.10 -10.51 -10.53
N SER A 40 12.70 -10.56 -11.71
CA SER A 40 14.02 -10.00 -11.98
C SER A 40 14.07 -8.48 -11.82
N VAL A 41 12.94 -7.80 -11.97
CA VAL A 41 12.83 -6.33 -11.94
C VAL A 41 12.16 -5.79 -10.69
N CYS A 42 11.75 -6.65 -9.75
CA CYS A 42 10.99 -6.23 -8.57
C CYS A 42 11.91 -5.95 -7.38
N PRO A 43 12.09 -4.68 -6.95
CA PRO A 43 12.98 -4.35 -5.83
C PRO A 43 12.52 -4.95 -4.50
N VAL A 44 11.19 -5.10 -4.31
CA VAL A 44 10.65 -5.72 -3.09
C VAL A 44 10.92 -7.23 -3.07
N PHE A 45 10.83 -7.90 -4.23
CA PHE A 45 11.18 -9.31 -4.33
C PHE A 45 12.68 -9.51 -4.12
N ASP A 46 13.51 -8.64 -4.69
CA ASP A 46 14.96 -8.71 -4.53
C ASP A 46 15.38 -8.60 -3.05
N ALA A 47 14.77 -7.69 -2.32
CA ALA A 47 15.06 -7.49 -0.90
C ALA A 47 14.56 -8.60 0.02
N LEU A 48 13.38 -9.16 -0.26
CA LEU A 48 12.69 -10.09 0.64
C LEU A 48 12.77 -11.56 0.20
N GLN A 49 13.07 -11.84 -1.07
CA GLN A 49 13.22 -13.18 -1.68
C GLN A 49 12.00 -14.12 -1.52
N TRP A 50 10.82 -13.56 -1.22
CA TRP A 50 9.58 -14.33 -1.06
C TRP A 50 8.66 -14.13 -2.25
N GLU A 51 8.20 -15.20 -2.86
CA GLU A 51 7.35 -15.20 -4.05
C GLU A 51 6.07 -14.33 -3.89
N LYS A 52 5.50 -14.30 -2.70
CA LYS A 52 4.32 -13.48 -2.40
C LYS A 52 4.52 -11.98 -2.68
N TYR A 53 5.76 -11.49 -2.64
CA TYR A 53 6.09 -10.09 -2.91
C TYR A 53 6.40 -9.79 -4.37
N ALA A 54 6.64 -10.82 -5.20
CA ALA A 54 6.73 -10.64 -6.65
C ALA A 54 5.38 -10.24 -7.26
N ALA A 55 5.40 -9.61 -8.43
CA ALA A 55 4.16 -9.19 -9.10
C ALA A 55 3.23 -10.38 -9.37
N ARG A 56 3.75 -11.50 -9.87
CA ARG A 56 2.94 -12.71 -10.11
C ARG A 56 2.33 -13.30 -8.84
N GLY A 57 3.06 -13.23 -7.72
CA GLY A 57 2.55 -13.65 -6.41
C GLY A 57 1.39 -12.78 -5.94
N LYS A 58 1.53 -11.45 -6.08
CA LYS A 58 0.46 -10.49 -5.79
C LYS A 58 -0.78 -10.72 -6.65
N VAL A 59 -0.60 -10.99 -7.95
CA VAL A 59 -1.71 -11.34 -8.86
C VAL A 59 -2.40 -12.63 -8.41
N ALA A 60 -1.64 -13.68 -8.07
CA ALA A 60 -2.19 -14.96 -7.62
C ALA A 60 -2.99 -14.80 -6.31
N LEU A 61 -2.44 -14.08 -5.33
CA LEU A 61 -3.11 -13.82 -4.06
C LEU A 61 -4.39 -12.99 -4.26
N THR A 62 -4.34 -11.94 -5.09
CA THR A 62 -5.51 -11.11 -5.37
C THR A 62 -6.59 -11.90 -6.11
N ARG A 63 -6.20 -12.81 -7.02
CA ARG A 63 -7.14 -13.74 -7.66
C ARG A 63 -7.81 -14.66 -6.65
N ALA A 64 -7.04 -15.21 -5.72
CA ALA A 64 -7.57 -16.08 -4.66
C ALA A 64 -8.53 -15.32 -3.73
N VAL A 65 -8.25 -14.04 -3.44
CA VAL A 65 -9.16 -13.17 -2.68
C VAL A 65 -10.44 -12.90 -3.47
N LEU A 66 -10.34 -12.58 -4.75
CA LEU A 66 -11.49 -12.32 -5.62
C LEU A 66 -12.41 -13.55 -5.76
N SER A 67 -11.81 -14.74 -5.87
CA SER A 67 -12.57 -16.02 -5.94
C SER A 67 -13.11 -16.49 -4.59
N GLY A 68 -12.82 -15.79 -3.48
CA GLY A 68 -13.23 -16.17 -2.14
C GLY A 68 -12.45 -17.34 -1.53
N GLN A 69 -11.37 -17.78 -2.15
CA GLN A 69 -10.46 -18.83 -1.62
C GLN A 69 -9.57 -18.28 -0.49
N LEU A 70 -9.30 -16.98 -0.51
CA LEU A 70 -8.51 -16.30 0.50
C LEU A 70 -9.29 -15.11 1.05
N GLU A 71 -9.20 -14.88 2.35
CA GLU A 71 -9.79 -13.71 3.00
C GLU A 71 -8.85 -12.49 2.89
N LEU A 72 -9.44 -11.29 3.03
CA LEU A 72 -8.70 -10.03 3.19
C LEU A 72 -7.97 -9.98 4.54
N SER A 73 -7.03 -10.91 4.73
CA SER A 73 -6.28 -11.08 5.98
C SER A 73 -5.20 -9.98 6.18
N PRO A 74 -4.69 -9.78 7.41
CA PRO A 74 -3.54 -8.90 7.64
C PRO A 74 -2.33 -9.28 6.79
N ALA A 75 -2.08 -10.57 6.59
CA ALA A 75 -1.00 -11.06 5.75
C ALA A 75 -1.16 -10.67 4.26
N TYR A 76 -2.40 -10.70 3.74
CA TYR A 76 -2.66 -10.21 2.39
C TYR A 76 -2.43 -8.69 2.29
N ALA A 77 -2.88 -7.93 3.29
CA ALA A 77 -2.66 -6.49 3.33
C ALA A 77 -1.18 -6.13 3.32
N GLU A 78 -0.36 -6.81 4.13
CA GLU A 78 1.09 -6.65 4.15
C GLU A 78 1.70 -6.80 2.75
N VAL A 79 1.32 -7.83 2.00
CA VAL A 79 1.82 -8.08 0.65
C VAL A 79 1.44 -6.95 -0.32
N VAL A 80 0.20 -6.45 -0.23
CA VAL A 80 -0.30 -5.37 -1.07
C VAL A 80 0.33 -4.01 -0.70
N GLU A 81 0.50 -3.75 0.60
CA GLU A 81 1.10 -2.51 1.11
C GLU A 81 2.59 -2.40 0.80
N ASN A 82 3.32 -3.52 0.78
CA ASN A 82 4.74 -3.55 0.42
C ASN A 82 5.02 -3.29 -1.08
N CYS A 83 4.01 -3.11 -1.92
CA CYS A 83 4.23 -2.76 -3.32
C CYS A 83 4.59 -1.27 -3.45
N LEU A 84 5.76 -0.97 -4.03
CA LEU A 84 6.22 0.42 -4.24
C LEU A 84 5.52 1.14 -5.40
N LEU A 85 4.72 0.43 -6.22
CA LEU A 85 4.10 0.98 -7.44
C LEU A 85 5.14 1.60 -8.40
N CYS A 86 6.35 1.05 -8.44
CA CYS A 86 7.46 1.55 -9.28
C CYS A 86 7.28 1.26 -10.78
N LEU A 87 6.27 0.49 -11.17
CA LEU A 87 5.88 0.12 -12.54
C LEU A 87 6.87 -0.81 -13.28
N ALA A 88 8.06 -1.07 -12.78
CA ALA A 88 9.06 -1.90 -13.46
C ALA A 88 8.51 -3.26 -13.93
N CYS A 89 7.68 -3.92 -13.12
CA CYS A 89 7.03 -5.19 -13.49
C CYS A 89 5.91 -5.02 -14.53
N VAL A 90 5.36 -3.84 -14.71
CA VAL A 90 4.35 -3.53 -15.74
C VAL A 90 5.03 -3.34 -17.08
N GLU A 91 6.12 -2.60 -17.12
CA GLU A 91 6.90 -2.32 -18.33
C GLU A 91 7.56 -3.59 -18.90
N ASN A 92 7.99 -4.49 -18.02
CA ASN A 92 8.61 -5.77 -18.40
C ASN A 92 7.63 -6.94 -18.53
N CYS A 93 6.32 -6.69 -18.56
CA CYS A 93 5.32 -7.75 -18.65
C CYS A 93 4.95 -8.08 -20.09
N GLY A 94 5.44 -9.20 -20.62
CA GLY A 94 5.07 -9.67 -21.96
C GLY A 94 3.57 -9.96 -22.15
N SER A 95 2.85 -10.24 -21.07
CA SER A 95 1.39 -10.44 -21.07
C SER A 95 0.59 -9.14 -20.85
N GLY A 96 1.24 -8.00 -20.70
CA GLY A 96 0.60 -6.70 -20.55
C GLY A 96 -0.24 -6.54 -19.27
N VAL A 97 0.12 -7.20 -18.17
CA VAL A 97 -0.62 -7.11 -16.90
C VAL A 97 -0.38 -5.75 -16.24
N ARG A 98 -1.43 -5.01 -15.98
CA ARG A 98 -1.40 -3.73 -15.26
C ARG A 98 -1.48 -3.96 -13.75
N LEU A 99 -0.34 -4.40 -13.18
CA LEU A 99 -0.25 -4.63 -11.72
C LEU A 99 -0.57 -3.38 -10.91
N ASP A 100 -0.24 -2.22 -11.41
CA ASP A 100 -0.56 -0.93 -10.79
C ASP A 100 -2.06 -0.80 -10.48
N ARG A 101 -2.91 -1.10 -11.47
CA ARG A 101 -4.37 -1.08 -11.30
C ARG A 101 -4.82 -2.13 -10.28
N ILE A 102 -4.28 -3.35 -10.37
CA ILE A 102 -4.62 -4.43 -9.45
C ILE A 102 -4.30 -4.03 -8.00
N ILE A 103 -3.12 -3.46 -7.75
CA ILE A 103 -2.70 -3.04 -6.41
C ILE A 103 -3.52 -1.86 -5.90
N MET A 104 -3.85 -0.89 -6.76
CA MET A 104 -4.68 0.25 -6.36
C MET A 104 -6.09 -0.20 -5.93
N GLU A 105 -6.73 -1.08 -6.71
CA GLU A 105 -8.05 -1.61 -6.35
C GLU A 105 -8.00 -2.52 -5.11
N ALA A 106 -6.93 -3.31 -4.94
CA ALA A 106 -6.71 -4.11 -3.75
C ALA A 106 -6.55 -3.24 -2.49
N ARG A 107 -5.78 -2.15 -2.56
CA ARG A 107 -5.64 -1.18 -1.47
C ARG A 107 -6.98 -0.49 -1.16
N HIS A 108 -7.72 -0.11 -2.18
CA HIS A 108 -9.04 0.48 -2.01
C HIS A 108 -10.00 -0.48 -1.27
N GLU A 109 -10.04 -1.74 -1.68
CA GLU A 109 -10.87 -2.77 -1.02
C GLU A 109 -10.44 -2.99 0.45
N LEU A 110 -9.14 -3.02 0.73
CA LEU A 110 -8.60 -3.11 2.09
C LEU A 110 -9.02 -1.93 2.97
N VAL A 111 -8.92 -0.71 2.47
CA VAL A 111 -9.35 0.49 3.20
C VAL A 111 -10.86 0.48 3.43
N ARG A 112 -11.64 0.05 2.44
CA ARG A 112 -13.09 -0.03 2.54
C ARG A 112 -13.55 -1.04 3.60
N THR A 113 -12.86 -2.18 3.70
CA THR A 113 -13.24 -3.27 4.61
C THR A 113 -12.70 -3.09 6.03
N ARG A 114 -11.47 -2.60 6.17
CA ARG A 114 -10.80 -2.43 7.46
C ARG A 114 -10.90 -1.02 8.03
N GLY A 115 -11.17 -0.05 7.16
CA GLY A 115 -11.10 1.36 7.49
C GLY A 115 -9.65 1.86 7.58
N LEU A 116 -9.50 3.16 7.70
CA LEU A 116 -8.22 3.80 7.99
C LEU A 116 -7.99 3.87 9.49
N SER A 117 -6.75 3.72 9.94
CA SER A 117 -6.40 3.98 11.34
C SER A 117 -6.74 5.43 11.72
N PRO A 118 -7.07 5.72 13.00
CA PRO A 118 -7.47 7.07 13.41
C PRO A 118 -6.39 8.11 13.10
N VAL A 119 -5.11 7.74 13.21
CA VAL A 119 -3.98 8.62 12.88
C VAL A 119 -3.96 8.95 11.38
N LYS A 120 -4.14 7.96 10.51
CA LYS A 120 -4.21 8.17 9.05
C LYS A 120 -5.44 9.02 8.67
N LYS A 121 -6.59 8.81 9.34
CA LYS A 121 -7.79 9.65 9.14
C LYS A 121 -7.54 11.10 9.53
N LEU A 122 -6.88 11.32 10.68
CA LEU A 122 -6.54 12.66 11.14
C LEU A 122 -5.57 13.34 10.17
N ALA A 123 -4.49 12.66 9.79
CA ALA A 123 -3.53 13.18 8.83
C ALA A 123 -4.19 13.56 7.50
N HIS A 124 -5.06 12.68 6.97
CA HIS A 124 -5.78 12.94 5.73
C HIS A 124 -6.71 14.16 5.87
N ARG A 125 -7.42 14.28 6.99
CA ARG A 125 -8.29 15.43 7.27
C ARG A 125 -7.48 16.73 7.38
N LEU A 126 -6.32 16.70 8.05
CA LEU A 126 -5.42 17.85 8.14
C LEU A 126 -4.90 18.26 6.77
N LEU A 127 -4.48 17.31 5.93
CA LEU A 127 -4.01 17.57 4.56
C LEU A 127 -5.12 18.16 3.67
N GLN A 128 -6.37 17.76 3.88
CA GLN A 128 -7.53 18.30 3.14
C GLN A 128 -8.02 19.67 3.65
N SER A 129 -7.63 20.05 4.88
CA SER A 129 -8.14 21.27 5.54
C SER A 129 -7.65 22.59 4.93
N GLY A 130 -6.92 22.52 3.83
CA GLY A 130 -6.43 23.69 3.12
C GLY A 130 -5.05 24.17 3.55
N ARG A 131 -4.37 24.83 2.61
CA ARG A 131 -2.99 25.28 2.73
C ARG A 131 -2.78 26.23 3.92
N GLN A 132 -3.77 27.08 4.21
CA GLN A 132 -3.67 28.06 5.30
C GLN A 132 -3.54 27.41 6.68
N LEU A 133 -4.29 26.34 6.94
CA LEU A 133 -4.20 25.62 8.21
C LEU A 133 -2.85 24.89 8.35
N LEU A 134 -2.37 24.28 7.27
CA LEU A 134 -1.05 23.62 7.24
C LEU A 134 0.08 24.63 7.47
N ASP A 135 0.03 25.79 6.83
CA ASP A 135 1.00 26.87 7.02
C ASP A 135 0.95 27.41 8.47
N GLY A 136 -0.23 27.55 9.05
CA GLY A 136 -0.41 27.94 10.45
C GLY A 136 0.18 26.92 11.43
N LEU A 137 -0.09 25.63 11.21
CA LEU A 137 0.46 24.53 12.02
C LEU A 137 1.98 24.42 11.88
N ALA A 138 2.52 24.59 10.68
CA ALA A 138 3.95 24.55 10.43
C ALA A 138 4.68 25.73 11.12
N ARG A 139 4.11 26.95 11.06
CA ARG A 139 4.65 28.12 11.76
C ARG A 139 4.56 27.96 13.27
N GLY A 140 3.41 27.52 13.80
CA GLY A 140 3.22 27.26 15.22
C GLY A 140 4.17 26.16 15.73
N GLY A 141 4.33 25.09 14.97
CA GLY A 141 5.26 24.00 15.27
C GLY A 141 6.72 24.46 15.31
N SER A 142 7.15 25.32 14.39
CA SER A 142 8.52 25.86 14.38
C SER A 142 8.80 26.77 15.58
N VAL A 143 7.83 27.59 15.98
CA VAL A 143 7.91 28.42 17.17
C VAL A 143 7.94 27.58 18.44
N ALA A 144 7.05 26.59 18.55
CA ALA A 144 7.03 25.65 19.67
C ALA A 144 8.34 24.85 19.79
N GLN A 145 8.88 24.37 18.66
CA GLN A 145 10.18 23.72 18.62
C GLN A 145 11.29 24.65 19.11
N TYR A 146 11.32 25.90 18.67
CA TYR A 146 12.30 26.88 19.10
C TYR A 146 12.22 27.13 20.61
N LEU A 147 11.03 27.28 21.18
CA LEU A 147 10.82 27.52 22.60
C LEU A 147 11.20 26.33 23.46
N LEU A 148 10.78 25.10 23.06
CA LEU A 148 11.03 23.85 23.78
C LEU A 148 12.50 23.47 23.77
N PHE A 149 13.16 23.61 22.63
CA PHE A 149 14.53 23.14 22.45
C PHE A 149 15.59 24.25 22.52
N ARG A 150 15.19 25.46 22.94
CA ARG A 150 16.10 26.60 23.10
C ARG A 150 17.27 26.31 24.07
N ARG A 151 17.04 25.44 25.06
CA ARG A 151 18.03 25.10 26.10
C ARG A 151 18.94 23.94 25.70
N LEU A 152 18.70 23.28 24.59
CA LEU A 152 19.52 22.15 24.14
C LEU A 152 20.82 22.65 23.45
N PRO A 153 21.93 21.92 23.63
CA PRO A 153 23.21 22.26 22.98
C PRO A 153 23.05 22.21 21.45
N GLY A 154 23.79 23.07 20.75
CA GLY A 154 23.73 23.19 19.29
C GLY A 154 24.06 21.91 18.51
N SER A 155 24.79 20.99 19.14
CA SER A 155 25.17 19.68 18.58
C SER A 155 24.04 18.64 18.56
N SER A 156 22.92 18.90 19.25
CA SER A 156 21.81 17.93 19.41
C SER A 156 21.00 17.67 18.13
N GLY A 157 21.26 18.37 17.03
CA GLY A 157 20.47 18.24 15.80
C GLY A 157 19.02 18.73 15.91
N LEU A 158 18.38 18.60 17.08
CA LEU A 158 17.01 19.02 17.36
C LEU A 158 16.84 20.55 17.36
N ARG A 159 17.94 21.29 17.53
CA ARG A 159 17.97 22.76 17.48
C ARG A 159 18.01 23.30 16.04
N ARG A 160 18.26 22.48 15.03
CA ARG A 160 18.25 22.92 13.64
C ARG A 160 16.82 23.34 13.28
N ARG A 161 16.64 24.62 12.98
CA ARG A 161 15.42 25.11 12.35
C ARG A 161 15.30 24.42 10.99
N PHE A 162 14.20 23.77 10.75
CA PHE A 162 13.80 23.51 9.37
C PHE A 162 13.55 24.86 8.73
N PRO A 163 14.35 25.33 7.77
CA PRO A 163 13.99 26.48 6.99
C PRO A 163 12.72 26.07 6.23
N LEU A 164 11.55 26.47 6.74
CA LEU A 164 10.35 26.41 5.93
C LEU A 164 10.64 27.27 4.72
N PRO A 165 10.64 26.72 3.49
CA PRO A 165 10.77 27.55 2.32
C PRO A 165 9.65 28.58 2.42
N LEU A 166 10.04 29.86 2.54
CA LEU A 166 9.10 30.94 2.35
C LEU A 166 8.57 30.73 0.95
N VAL A 167 7.35 30.20 0.86
CA VAL A 167 6.66 30.04 -0.42
C VAL A 167 6.54 31.43 -0.98
N GLN A 168 7.42 31.75 -1.94
CA GLN A 168 7.32 32.98 -2.71
C GLN A 168 5.93 32.98 -3.35
N LYS A 169 5.14 33.96 -2.93
CA LYS A 169 3.74 34.13 -3.32
C LYS A 169 3.57 34.47 -4.81
N ASP A 170 4.67 34.62 -5.56
CA ASP A 170 4.70 35.31 -6.84
C ASP A 170 5.23 34.49 -8.01
N ARG A 171 4.93 33.18 -8.05
CA ARG A 171 5.22 32.41 -9.27
C ARG A 171 4.14 31.38 -9.57
N TYR A 172 2.97 31.87 -9.95
CA TYR A 172 2.07 31.21 -10.93
C TYR A 172 1.15 32.26 -11.51
#